data_e24a1ba61b9e004f3f762cb68f15d6ac
#
_entry.id   e24a1ba61b9e004f3f762cb68f15d6ac
#
_cell.length_a   1.000
_cell.length_b   1.000
_cell.length_c   1.000
_cell.angle_alpha   90.00
_cell.angle_beta   90.00
_cell.angle_gamma   90.00
#
_symmetry.space_group_name_H-M   'P 1'
#
loop_
_entity.id
_entity.type
_entity.pdbx_description
1 polymer ?
#
loop_
_entity_poly.entity_id
_entity_poly.type
_entity_poly.pdbx_seq_one_letter_code
_entity_poly.pdbx_strand_id
1 'polypeptide(L)'
;MTQNQSIPLSDLQPGQEARVVRVGASGAIRQRLLEMGFIKGAHLRLERLAPLGDPMELVIKGYHLSLRREEGACILVAPEA
;
A
#
# COMPACT_ATOMS: atom_id res chain seq x y z
N MET A 1 9.08 20.09 -10.22
CA MET A 1 8.89 19.42 -10.12
C MET A 1 8.55 18.51 -9.61
N THR A 2 8.14 18.21 -9.38
CA THR A 2 7.72 17.43 -8.75
C THR A 2 7.83 16.20 -8.86
N GLN A 3 7.99 15.64 -8.54
CA GLN A 3 8.03 14.55 -8.72
C GLN A 3 7.39 13.64 -8.17
N ASN A 4 6.98 12.95 -8.45
CA ASN A 4 6.28 11.87 -8.05
C ASN A 4 7.17 10.77 -7.79
N GLN A 5 7.72 10.71 -6.64
CA GLN A 5 8.52 9.61 -6.26
C GLN A 5 7.65 8.50 -5.76
N SER A 6 7.79 7.30 -6.33
CA SER A 6 7.09 6.13 -5.83
C SER A 6 7.93 5.50 -4.73
N ILE A 7 7.27 5.09 -3.68
CA ILE A 7 7.94 4.40 -2.58
C ILE A 7 7.20 3.12 -2.28
N PRO A 8 7.84 2.15 -1.63
CA PRO A 8 7.12 0.96 -1.20
C PRO A 8 6.04 1.34 -0.19
N LEU A 9 4.89 0.69 -0.27
CA LEU A 9 3.83 0.92 0.68
C LEU A 9 4.32 0.75 2.12
N SER A 10 5.26 -0.18 2.32
CA SER A 10 5.81 -0.43 3.65
C SER A 10 6.56 0.77 4.22
N ASP A 11 6.86 1.78 3.41
CA ASP A 11 7.54 2.98 3.90
C ASP A 11 6.57 4.09 4.28
N LEU A 12 5.26 3.90 4.11
CA LEU A 12 4.31 4.92 4.53
C LEU A 12 4.27 5.04 6.05
N GLN A 13 3.93 6.22 6.51
CA GLN A 13 3.74 6.49 7.93
C GLN A 13 2.24 6.49 8.24
N PRO A 14 1.85 6.13 9.47
CA PRO A 14 0.43 6.19 9.84
C PRO A 14 -0.15 7.58 9.56
N GLY A 15 -1.34 7.58 8.97
CA GLY A 15 -2.02 8.81 8.60
C GLY A 15 -1.74 9.28 7.19
N GLN A 16 -0.73 8.72 6.54
CA GLN A 16 -0.43 9.13 5.17
C GLN A 16 -1.38 8.50 4.18
N GLU A 17 -1.68 9.24 3.14
CA GLU A 17 -2.50 8.77 2.03
C GLU A 17 -1.62 8.65 0.80
N ALA A 18 -1.99 7.76 -0.08
CA ALA A 18 -1.20 7.50 -1.28
C ALA A 18 -2.07 6.84 -2.34
N ARG A 19 -1.54 6.81 -3.57
CA ARG A 19 -2.19 6.09 -4.65
C ARG A 19 -1.27 4.99 -5.13
N VAL A 20 -1.85 3.86 -5.47
CA VAL A 20 -1.10 2.73 -5.98
C VAL A 20 -0.53 3.08 -7.35
N VAL A 21 0.76 2.86 -7.52
CA VAL A 21 1.43 3.04 -8.79
C VAL A 21 1.54 1.69 -9.49
N ARG A 22 1.98 0.67 -8.75
CA ARG A 22 2.15 -0.62 -9.37
C ARG A 22 2.41 -1.68 -8.30
N VAL A 23 2.04 -2.91 -8.61
CA VAL A 23 2.35 -4.05 -7.76
C VAL A 23 3.54 -4.77 -8.37
N GLY A 24 4.64 -4.84 -7.62
CA GLY A 24 5.88 -5.41 -8.11
C GLY A 24 6.03 -6.90 -7.91
N ALA A 25 5.10 -7.53 -7.22
CA ALA A 25 5.15 -8.97 -7.02
C ALA A 25 4.72 -9.71 -8.28
N SER A 26 4.89 -11.00 -8.30
CA SER A 26 4.46 -11.82 -9.43
C SER A 26 3.71 -13.04 -8.93
N GLY A 27 3.08 -13.75 -9.86
CA GLY A 27 2.40 -15.02 -9.56
C GLY A 27 1.22 -14.83 -8.63
N ALA A 28 1.05 -15.78 -7.72
CA ALA A 28 -0.11 -15.82 -6.85
C ALA A 28 -0.17 -14.62 -5.90
N ILE A 29 0.97 -14.12 -5.47
CA ILE A 29 1.00 -12.97 -4.58
C ILE A 29 0.45 -11.75 -5.28
N ARG A 30 0.89 -11.51 -6.52
CA ARG A 30 0.41 -10.39 -7.30
C ARG A 30 -1.09 -10.50 -7.52
N GLN A 31 -1.56 -11.69 -7.89
CA GLN A 31 -2.97 -11.91 -8.13
C GLN A 31 -3.80 -11.59 -6.88
N ARG A 32 -3.34 -12.07 -5.74
CA ARG A 32 -4.04 -11.83 -4.50
C ARG A 32 -4.11 -10.35 -4.16
N LEU A 33 -3.00 -9.63 -4.33
CA LEU A 33 -2.98 -8.19 -4.02
C LEU A 33 -3.91 -7.44 -4.96
N LEU A 34 -3.94 -7.79 -6.23
CA LEU A 34 -4.86 -7.15 -7.16
C LEU A 34 -6.30 -7.41 -6.77
N GLU A 35 -6.61 -8.62 -6.33
CA GLU A 35 -7.96 -8.96 -5.92
C GLU A 35 -8.38 -8.21 -4.66
N MET A 36 -7.43 -7.86 -3.83
CA MET A 36 -7.70 -7.06 -2.63
C MET A 36 -7.95 -5.59 -2.96
N GLY A 37 -7.70 -5.18 -4.19
CA GLY A 37 -7.96 -3.81 -4.61
C GLY A 37 -6.73 -2.96 -4.86
N PHE A 38 -5.53 -3.54 -4.78
CA PHE A 38 -4.31 -2.76 -5.01
C PHE A 38 -4.05 -2.64 -6.50
N ILE A 39 -4.89 -1.87 -7.17
CA ILE A 39 -4.77 -1.64 -8.60
C ILE A 39 -4.29 -0.22 -8.84
N LYS A 40 -3.66 -0.01 -9.98
CA LYS A 40 -3.10 1.29 -10.31
C LYS A 40 -4.13 2.40 -10.14
N GLY A 41 -3.74 3.46 -9.44
CA GLY A 41 -4.60 4.60 -9.19
C GLY A 41 -5.51 4.48 -7.98
N ALA A 42 -5.57 3.33 -7.34
CA ALA A 42 -6.41 3.17 -6.16
C ALA A 42 -5.87 4.01 -5.01
N HIS A 43 -6.75 4.71 -4.33
CA HIS A 43 -6.39 5.54 -3.20
C HIS A 43 -6.40 4.69 -1.93
N LEU A 44 -5.43 4.91 -1.07
CA LEU A 44 -5.37 4.21 0.20
C LEU A 44 -4.81 5.13 1.28
N ARG A 45 -5.01 4.72 2.52
CA ARG A 45 -4.45 5.44 3.66
C ARG A 45 -3.95 4.40 4.65
N LEU A 46 -2.75 4.60 5.16
CA LEU A 46 -2.24 3.75 6.23
C LEU A 46 -2.79 4.26 7.55
N GLU A 47 -3.58 3.43 8.23
CA GLU A 47 -4.19 3.85 9.48
C GLU A 47 -3.26 3.66 10.66
N ARG A 48 -2.65 2.49 10.75
CA ARG A 48 -1.73 2.25 11.84
C ARG A 48 -0.89 1.01 11.57
N LEU A 49 0.16 0.87 12.34
CA LEU A 49 1.00 -0.31 12.33
C LEU A 49 0.77 -1.07 13.62
N ALA A 50 0.81 -2.39 13.55
CA ALA A 50 0.79 -3.21 14.75
C ALA A 50 2.04 -2.90 15.58
N PRO A 51 2.07 -3.31 16.86
CA PRO A 51 3.15 -2.90 17.76
C PRO A 51 4.56 -3.16 17.26
N LEU A 52 4.78 -4.18 16.46
CA LEU A 52 6.11 -4.45 15.91
C LEU A 52 6.22 -4.03 14.44
N GLY A 53 5.27 -3.22 13.98
CA GLY A 53 5.29 -2.74 12.61
C GLY A 53 4.66 -3.70 11.61
N ASP A 54 4.08 -4.80 12.07
CA ASP A 54 3.53 -5.82 11.18
C ASP A 54 2.39 -6.53 11.91
N PRO A 55 1.20 -6.59 11.35
CA PRO A 55 0.83 -6.12 10.01
C PRO A 55 0.55 -4.63 9.95
N MET A 56 0.37 -4.15 8.73
CA MET A 56 -0.04 -2.78 8.46
C MET A 56 -1.54 -2.75 8.31
N GLU A 57 -2.21 -1.78 8.91
CA GLU A 57 -3.67 -1.67 8.80
C GLU A 57 -3.99 -0.49 7.89
N LEU A 58 -4.74 -0.75 6.83
CA LEU A 58 -5.00 0.20 5.77
C LEU A 58 -6.48 0.35 5.52
N VAL A 59 -6.82 1.47 4.89
CA VAL A 59 -8.13 1.64 4.27
C VAL A 59 -7.90 1.80 2.78
N ILE A 60 -8.53 0.98 1.97
CA ILE A 60 -8.47 1.10 0.52
C ILE A 60 -9.87 0.89 -0.02
N LYS A 61 -10.30 1.83 -0.88
CA LYS A 61 -11.65 1.78 -1.46
C LYS A 61 -12.74 1.67 -0.40
N GLY A 62 -12.52 2.26 0.76
CA GLY A 62 -13.50 2.23 1.83
C GLY A 62 -13.48 0.97 2.68
N TYR A 63 -12.59 0.03 2.39
CA TYR A 63 -12.48 -1.19 3.18
C TYR A 63 -11.27 -1.13 4.09
N HIS A 64 -11.43 -1.64 5.30
CA HIS A 64 -10.32 -1.81 6.21
C HIS A 64 -9.71 -3.18 6.00
N LEU A 65 -8.40 -3.23 5.86
CA LEU A 65 -7.74 -4.51 5.71
C LEU A 65 -6.35 -4.48 6.33
N SER A 66 -5.83 -5.67 6.59
CA SER A 66 -4.47 -5.82 7.11
C SER A 66 -3.60 -6.42 6.04
N LEU A 67 -2.38 -5.94 5.94
CA LEU A 67 -1.44 -6.40 4.96
C LEU A 67 -0.12 -6.66 5.65
N ARG A 68 0.52 -7.77 5.35
CA ARG A 68 1.83 -8.03 5.91
C ARG A 68 2.83 -7.04 5.34
N ARG A 69 3.78 -6.63 6.16
CA ARG A 69 4.75 -5.64 5.74
C ARG A 69 5.53 -6.11 4.51
N GLU A 70 5.86 -7.39 4.44
CA GLU A 70 6.57 -7.89 3.27
C GLU A 70 5.72 -7.81 2.00
N GLU A 71 4.41 -7.90 2.13
CA GLU A 71 3.52 -7.72 0.99
C GLU A 71 3.46 -6.25 0.60
N GLY A 72 3.46 -5.37 1.59
CA GLY A 72 3.47 -3.94 1.32
C GLY A 72 4.76 -3.50 0.62
N ALA A 73 5.85 -4.20 0.88
CA ALA A 73 7.11 -3.87 0.22
C ALA A 73 7.07 -4.13 -1.28
N CYS A 74 6.11 -4.94 -1.73
CA CYS A 74 5.96 -5.25 -3.14
C CYS A 74 5.08 -4.24 -3.88
N ILE A 75 4.45 -3.32 -3.16
CA ILE A 75 3.51 -2.38 -3.77
C ILE A 75 4.14 -1.00 -3.78
N LEU A 76 4.24 -0.40 -4.97
CA LEU A 76 4.74 0.96 -5.08
C LEU A 76 3.58 1.93 -5.05
N VAL A 77 3.71 2.97 -4.25
CA VAL A 77 2.68 3.98 -4.10
C VAL A 77 3.28 5.36 -4.25
N ALA A 78 2.44 6.32 -4.60
CA ALA A 78 2.82 7.72 -4.67
C ALA A 78 2.12 8.43 -3.52
N PRO A 79 2.86 8.87 -2.50
CA PRO A 79 2.24 9.56 -1.37
C PRO A 79 1.56 10.84 -1.83
N GLU A 80 0.43 11.15 -1.21
CA GLU A 80 -0.29 12.38 -1.48
C GLU A 80 -0.01 13.39 -0.38
N ALA A 81 0.09 14.62 -0.78
CA ALA A 81 0.38 15.68 0.16
C ALA A 81 -0.84 16.05 1.00
#